data_8010973abd8a14a93b6027388f984af3
#
_entry.id   8010973abd8a14a93b6027388f984af3
#
_cell.length_a   1.000
_cell.length_b   1.000
_cell.length_c   1.000
_cell.angle_alpha   90.00
_cell.angle_beta   90.00
_cell.angle_gamma   90.00
#
_symmetry.space_group_name_H-M   'P 1'
#
loop_
_entity.id
_entity.type
_entity.pdbx_description
1 polymer ?
#
loop_
_entity_poly.entity_id
_entity_poly.type
_entity_poly.pdbx_seq_one_letter_code
_entity_poly.pdbx_strand_id
1 'polypeptide(L)'
;AKGVSVQVNMGSPDEPDMIERLGMVTQDSHYLNCPVLGMIYPRGENLNVMENDDTKAVAHAARLAFELGCTVVKTKWTGSIESFKKVTSCVPIPVLIAGGPASSSTKETLEIVHQSIQAGGGGVCMGRQVFSHENPNAMVSALKAIVHDNANVEQAMRDFGL
;
A
#
# COMPACT_ATOMS: atom_id res chain seq x y z
N ALA A 1 -10.61 18.07 -6.04
CA ALA A 1 -9.87 17.03 -5.32
C ALA A 1 -8.42 17.46 -5.13
N LYS A 2 -7.77 16.99 -4.06
CA LYS A 2 -6.33 17.23 -3.82
C LYS A 2 -5.47 16.06 -4.33
N GLY A 3 -6.08 15.01 -4.83
CA GLY A 3 -5.48 13.83 -5.42
C GLY A 3 -6.55 12.89 -5.94
N VAL A 4 -6.17 11.97 -6.81
CA VAL A 4 -7.06 10.95 -7.37
C VAL A 4 -6.43 9.58 -7.21
N SER A 5 -7.23 8.52 -7.35
CA SER A 5 -6.72 7.16 -7.28
C SER A 5 -7.29 6.30 -8.40
N VAL A 6 -6.48 5.38 -8.91
CA VAL A 6 -6.87 4.42 -9.94
C VAL A 6 -6.43 3.02 -9.50
N GLN A 7 -7.25 2.02 -9.75
CA GLN A 7 -6.94 0.63 -9.46
C GLN A 7 -6.57 -0.14 -10.73
N VAL A 8 -5.53 -0.96 -10.62
CA VAL A 8 -5.14 -1.95 -11.63
C VAL A 8 -4.96 -3.31 -10.95
N ASN A 9 -5.61 -4.33 -11.50
CA ASN A 9 -5.41 -5.73 -11.10
C ASN A 9 -4.58 -6.42 -12.18
N MET A 10 -3.29 -6.56 -11.93
CA MET A 10 -2.38 -7.27 -12.83
C MET A 10 -2.74 -8.74 -12.89
N GLY A 11 -2.68 -9.33 -14.08
CA GLY A 11 -3.10 -10.70 -14.35
C GLY A 11 -4.61 -10.89 -14.51
N SER A 12 -5.41 -9.81 -14.41
CA SER A 12 -6.83 -9.83 -14.77
C SER A 12 -6.99 -9.86 -16.31
N PRO A 13 -8.06 -10.44 -16.85
CA PRO A 13 -8.41 -10.29 -18.27
C PRO A 13 -8.54 -8.82 -18.70
N ASP A 14 -8.96 -7.94 -17.80
CA ASP A 14 -9.14 -6.50 -18.05
C ASP A 14 -7.84 -5.68 -17.82
N GLU A 15 -6.71 -6.31 -17.56
CA GLU A 15 -5.44 -5.62 -17.26
C GLU A 15 -5.06 -4.58 -18.32
N PRO A 16 -5.11 -4.88 -19.64
CA PRO A 16 -4.76 -3.90 -20.66
C PRO A 16 -5.60 -2.62 -20.58
N ASP A 17 -6.90 -2.75 -20.42
CA ASP A 17 -7.83 -1.61 -20.32
C ASP A 17 -7.60 -0.81 -19.02
N MET A 18 -7.27 -1.50 -17.92
CA MET A 18 -6.96 -0.85 -16.64
C MET A 18 -5.66 -0.05 -16.74
N ILE A 19 -4.64 -0.58 -17.41
CA ILE A 19 -3.36 0.08 -17.65
C ILE A 19 -3.55 1.31 -18.54
N GLU A 20 -4.30 1.19 -19.64
CA GLU A 20 -4.61 2.32 -20.52
C GLU A 20 -5.32 3.45 -19.77
N ARG A 21 -6.36 3.12 -18.98
CA ARG A 21 -7.07 4.10 -18.14
C ARG A 21 -6.16 4.77 -17.11
N LEU A 22 -5.27 4.02 -16.48
CA LEU A 22 -4.29 4.58 -15.56
C LEU A 22 -3.40 5.61 -16.28
N GLY A 23 -2.88 5.27 -17.46
CA GLY A 23 -2.07 6.18 -18.28
C GLY A 23 -2.81 7.47 -18.65
N MET A 24 -4.08 7.37 -19.05
CA MET A 24 -4.93 8.53 -19.35
C MET A 24 -5.12 9.43 -18.11
N VAL A 25 -5.45 8.83 -16.96
CA VAL A 25 -5.66 9.59 -15.71
C VAL A 25 -4.37 10.24 -15.22
N THR A 26 -3.22 9.56 -15.31
CA THR A 26 -1.94 10.16 -14.91
C THR A 26 -1.53 11.30 -15.82
N GLN A 27 -1.78 11.20 -17.12
CA GLN A 27 -1.54 12.27 -18.09
C GLN A 27 -2.38 13.51 -17.74
N ASP A 28 -3.70 13.37 -17.58
CA ASP A 28 -4.58 14.47 -17.24
C ASP A 28 -4.24 15.09 -15.88
N SER A 29 -3.94 14.25 -14.91
CA SER A 29 -3.56 14.67 -13.55
C SER A 29 -2.25 15.44 -13.54
N HIS A 30 -1.30 15.09 -14.40
CA HIS A 30 -0.04 15.84 -14.55
C HIS A 30 -0.29 17.28 -14.98
N TYR A 31 -1.15 17.52 -15.99
CA TYR A 31 -1.52 18.86 -16.43
C TYR A 31 -2.22 19.68 -15.33
N LEU A 32 -2.94 19.01 -14.43
CA LEU A 32 -3.66 19.65 -13.33
C LEU A 32 -2.83 19.75 -12.03
N ASN A 33 -1.58 19.33 -12.02
CA ASN A 33 -0.74 19.20 -10.82
C ASN A 33 -1.45 18.42 -9.70
N CYS A 34 -2.18 17.37 -10.06
CA CYS A 34 -2.96 16.55 -9.15
C CYS A 34 -2.22 15.22 -8.90
N PRO A 35 -1.82 14.88 -7.66
CA PRO A 35 -1.16 13.62 -7.40
C PRO A 35 -2.08 12.41 -7.64
N VAL A 36 -1.50 11.33 -8.16
CA VAL A 36 -2.19 10.07 -8.44
C VAL A 36 -1.69 8.96 -7.54
N LEU A 37 -2.60 8.34 -6.81
CA LEU A 37 -2.36 7.09 -6.07
C LEU A 37 -2.70 5.90 -6.98
N GLY A 38 -1.69 5.17 -7.43
CA GLY A 38 -1.88 3.88 -8.10
C GLY A 38 -2.17 2.77 -7.10
N MET A 39 -3.38 2.22 -7.10
CA MET A 39 -3.73 1.03 -6.32
C MET A 39 -3.49 -0.20 -7.18
N ILE A 40 -2.27 -0.75 -7.17
CA ILE A 40 -1.88 -1.81 -8.10
C ILE A 40 -1.60 -3.11 -7.35
N TYR A 41 -2.29 -4.15 -7.77
CA TYR A 41 -2.24 -5.45 -7.12
C TYR A 41 -1.94 -6.56 -8.12
N PRO A 42 -0.95 -7.44 -7.85
CA PRO A 42 -0.82 -8.70 -8.56
C PRO A 42 -1.98 -9.62 -8.14
N ARG A 43 -3.07 -9.56 -8.90
CA ARG A 43 -4.33 -10.22 -8.60
C ARG A 43 -5.06 -10.56 -9.90
N GLY A 44 -4.97 -11.77 -10.36
CA GLY A 44 -5.66 -12.23 -11.55
C GLY A 44 -5.32 -13.67 -11.89
N GLU A 45 -6.14 -14.29 -12.69
CA GLU A 45 -6.02 -15.69 -13.10
C GLU A 45 -4.82 -15.95 -14.05
N ASN A 46 -4.34 -14.88 -14.70
CA ASN A 46 -3.20 -14.96 -15.63
C ASN A 46 -1.85 -14.71 -14.96
N LEU A 47 -1.81 -14.54 -13.63
CA LEU A 47 -0.57 -14.38 -12.91
C LEU A 47 0.14 -15.73 -12.73
N ASN A 48 1.38 -15.79 -13.20
CA ASN A 48 2.29 -16.88 -12.90
C ASN A 48 3.27 -16.44 -11.80
N VAL A 49 2.81 -16.50 -10.55
CA VAL A 49 3.63 -16.22 -9.36
C VAL A 49 4.06 -17.51 -8.69
N MET A 50 5.25 -17.50 -8.09
CA MET A 50 5.71 -18.64 -7.30
C MET A 50 4.81 -18.82 -6.08
N GLU A 51 4.50 -20.06 -5.77
CA GLU A 51 3.75 -20.41 -4.57
C GLU A 51 4.45 -19.84 -3.32
N ASN A 52 3.71 -19.11 -2.49
CA ASN A 52 4.17 -18.46 -1.26
C ASN A 52 5.21 -17.32 -1.39
N ASP A 53 5.60 -16.90 -2.60
CA ASP A 53 6.45 -15.71 -2.80
C ASP A 53 5.99 -14.87 -3.99
N ASP A 54 5.26 -13.83 -3.70
CA ASP A 54 4.79 -12.86 -4.68
C ASP A 54 5.60 -11.55 -4.71
N THR A 55 6.73 -11.51 -4.03
CA THR A 55 7.58 -10.31 -3.91
C THR A 55 7.90 -9.69 -5.27
N LYS A 56 8.25 -10.50 -6.27
CA LYS A 56 8.52 -10.02 -7.63
C LYS A 56 7.30 -9.41 -8.29
N ALA A 57 6.14 -10.02 -8.13
CA ALA A 57 4.89 -9.50 -8.69
C ALA A 57 4.49 -8.18 -8.03
N VAL A 58 4.67 -8.05 -6.71
CA VAL A 58 4.40 -6.80 -5.98
C VAL A 58 5.42 -5.71 -6.36
N ALA A 59 6.69 -6.04 -6.53
CA ALA A 59 7.71 -5.12 -7.01
C ALA A 59 7.40 -4.64 -8.44
N HIS A 60 6.95 -5.55 -9.32
CA HIS A 60 6.50 -5.21 -10.67
C HIS A 60 5.28 -4.28 -10.62
N ALA A 61 4.31 -4.53 -9.74
CA ALA A 61 3.16 -3.64 -9.54
C ALA A 61 3.59 -2.23 -9.12
N ALA A 62 4.53 -2.11 -8.19
CA ALA A 62 5.08 -0.82 -7.78
C ALA A 62 5.80 -0.13 -8.95
N ARG A 63 6.58 -0.87 -9.73
CA ARG A 63 7.29 -0.35 -10.89
C ARG A 63 6.34 0.13 -11.98
N LEU A 64 5.28 -0.63 -12.28
CA LEU A 64 4.23 -0.24 -13.23
C LEU A 64 3.59 1.09 -12.82
N ALA A 65 3.25 1.27 -11.53
CA ALA A 65 2.70 2.53 -11.04
C ALA A 65 3.64 3.72 -11.34
N PHE A 66 4.91 3.57 -11.01
CA PHE A 66 5.91 4.63 -11.22
C PHE A 66 6.08 4.96 -12.71
N GLU A 67 6.25 3.96 -13.57
CA GLU A 67 6.47 4.15 -15.00
C GLU A 67 5.26 4.76 -15.72
N LEU A 68 4.06 4.52 -15.21
CA LEU A 68 2.83 5.16 -15.72
C LEU A 68 2.53 6.52 -15.08
N GLY A 69 3.45 7.08 -14.28
CA GLY A 69 3.33 8.45 -13.77
C GLY A 69 2.54 8.61 -12.46
N CYS A 70 2.31 7.53 -11.71
CA CYS A 70 1.77 7.65 -10.36
C CYS A 70 2.78 8.34 -9.43
N THR A 71 2.29 9.18 -8.53
CA THR A 71 3.11 9.88 -7.52
C THR A 71 3.24 9.11 -6.21
N VAL A 72 2.33 8.17 -5.97
CA VAL A 72 2.30 7.26 -4.83
C VAL A 72 1.74 5.92 -5.29
N VAL A 73 2.23 4.81 -4.77
CA VAL A 73 1.65 3.49 -5.04
C VAL A 73 1.15 2.84 -3.76
N LYS A 74 -0.01 2.20 -3.86
CA LYS A 74 -0.56 1.31 -2.84
C LYS A 74 -0.54 -0.11 -3.36
N THR A 75 0.06 -1.01 -2.60
CA THR A 75 0.11 -2.44 -2.91
C THR A 75 -0.02 -3.28 -1.65
N LYS A 76 0.12 -4.59 -1.75
CA LYS A 76 0.02 -5.47 -0.58
C LYS A 76 1.36 -5.62 0.14
N TRP A 77 1.31 -5.94 1.43
CA TRP A 77 2.45 -6.39 2.20
C TRP A 77 2.94 -7.75 1.70
N THR A 78 4.24 -7.96 1.65
CA THR A 78 4.87 -9.21 1.13
C THR A 78 5.32 -10.19 2.21
N GLY A 79 4.92 -9.96 3.46
CA GLY A 79 5.10 -10.91 4.57
C GLY A 79 6.35 -10.69 5.43
N SER A 80 7.37 -9.98 4.96
CA SER A 80 8.58 -9.71 5.75
C SER A 80 9.24 -8.37 5.37
N ILE A 81 10.07 -7.84 6.27
CA ILE A 81 10.88 -6.64 6.03
C ILE A 81 11.79 -6.84 4.81
N GLU A 82 12.44 -8.01 4.72
CA GLU A 82 13.37 -8.30 3.63
C GLU A 82 12.68 -8.33 2.26
N SER A 83 11.53 -8.99 2.17
CA SER A 83 10.77 -9.06 0.93
C SER A 83 10.21 -7.70 0.54
N PHE A 84 9.64 -6.93 1.50
CA PHE A 84 9.08 -5.63 1.20
C PHE A 84 10.13 -4.57 0.90
N LYS A 85 11.34 -4.67 1.47
CA LYS A 85 12.47 -3.82 1.12
C LYS A 85 12.85 -3.91 -0.37
N LYS A 86 12.70 -5.10 -0.98
CA LYS A 86 12.88 -5.26 -2.44
C LYS A 86 11.84 -4.48 -3.23
N VAL A 87 10.61 -4.38 -2.72
CA VAL A 87 9.52 -3.60 -3.34
C VAL A 87 9.80 -2.10 -3.22
N THR A 88 10.09 -1.62 -2.02
CA THR A 88 10.33 -0.18 -1.79
C THR A 88 11.58 0.34 -2.48
N SER A 89 12.61 -0.49 -2.65
CA SER A 89 13.86 -0.10 -3.31
C SER A 89 13.76 -0.07 -4.85
N CYS A 90 12.72 -0.63 -5.46
CA CYS A 90 12.60 -0.67 -6.92
C CYS A 90 11.99 0.60 -7.53
N VAL A 91 11.47 1.52 -6.72
CA VAL A 91 10.83 2.77 -7.16
C VAL A 91 11.22 3.95 -6.28
N PRO A 92 11.31 5.17 -6.85
CA PRO A 92 11.63 6.38 -6.09
C PRO A 92 10.39 7.08 -5.47
N ILE A 93 9.19 6.53 -5.67
CA ILE A 93 7.93 7.07 -5.13
C ILE A 93 7.53 6.34 -3.83
N PRO A 94 6.75 6.98 -2.93
CA PRO A 94 6.27 6.32 -1.73
C PRO A 94 5.43 5.08 -2.03
N VAL A 95 5.74 3.98 -1.32
CA VAL A 95 4.99 2.72 -1.38
C VAL A 95 4.18 2.58 -0.11
N LEU A 96 2.86 2.54 -0.23
CA LEU A 96 1.92 2.37 0.88
C LEU A 96 1.42 0.92 0.92
N ILE A 97 1.27 0.37 2.11
CA ILE A 97 0.63 -0.94 2.25
C ILE A 97 -0.89 -0.83 2.35
N ALA A 98 -1.57 -1.81 1.73
CA ALA A 98 -2.99 -2.04 1.93
C ALA A 98 -3.25 -2.75 3.26
N GLY A 99 -4.43 -2.55 3.84
CA GLY A 99 -4.79 -3.12 5.14
C GLY A 99 -4.99 -4.64 5.19
N GLY A 100 -4.99 -5.32 4.06
CA GLY A 100 -5.23 -6.77 4.04
C GLY A 100 -6.65 -7.19 4.49
N PRO A 101 -6.86 -8.47 4.85
CA PRO A 101 -8.12 -8.98 5.38
C PRO A 101 -8.46 -8.36 6.74
N ALA A 102 -9.76 -8.24 7.04
CA ALA A 102 -10.24 -7.70 8.32
C ALA A 102 -10.06 -8.65 9.54
N SER A 103 -9.42 -9.78 9.34
CA SER A 103 -9.27 -10.84 10.37
C SER A 103 -8.03 -10.69 11.26
N SER A 104 -7.16 -9.72 11.00
CA SER A 104 -5.98 -9.48 11.83
C SER A 104 -6.37 -8.75 13.12
N SER A 105 -5.75 -9.12 14.24
CA SER A 105 -5.88 -8.37 15.49
C SER A 105 -5.30 -6.95 15.33
N THR A 106 -5.70 -6.04 16.22
CA THR A 106 -5.14 -4.68 16.27
C THR A 106 -3.62 -4.72 16.35
N LYS A 107 -3.08 -5.55 17.23
CA LYS A 107 -1.63 -5.71 17.41
C LYS A 107 -0.93 -6.16 16.14
N GLU A 108 -1.43 -7.23 15.50
CA GLU A 108 -0.88 -7.74 14.23
C GLU A 108 -0.91 -6.68 13.12
N THR A 109 -2.01 -5.91 13.04
CA THR A 109 -2.11 -4.83 12.06
C THR A 109 -1.04 -3.77 12.30
N LEU A 110 -0.83 -3.34 13.55
CA LEU A 110 0.18 -2.35 13.90
C LEU A 110 1.61 -2.90 13.70
N GLU A 111 1.86 -4.20 13.96
CA GLU A 111 3.13 -4.86 13.69
C GLU A 111 3.47 -4.87 12.20
N ILE A 112 2.51 -5.21 11.35
CA ILE A 112 2.68 -5.17 9.88
C ILE A 112 3.01 -3.74 9.42
N VAL A 113 2.31 -2.75 9.95
CA VAL A 113 2.58 -1.34 9.62
C VAL A 113 3.99 -0.95 10.06
N HIS A 114 4.37 -1.23 11.29
CA HIS A 114 5.70 -0.94 11.81
C HIS A 114 6.81 -1.60 10.96
N GLN A 115 6.66 -2.89 10.63
CA GLN A 115 7.59 -3.59 9.75
C GLN A 115 7.66 -2.99 8.35
N SER A 116 6.52 -2.54 7.80
CA SER A 116 6.51 -1.92 6.48
C SER A 116 7.29 -0.60 6.46
N ILE A 117 7.19 0.20 7.52
CA ILE A 117 7.98 1.43 7.68
C ILE A 117 9.48 1.12 7.79
N GLN A 118 9.85 0.10 8.58
CA GLN A 118 11.24 -0.36 8.67
C GLN A 118 11.81 -0.86 7.34
N ALA A 119 10.95 -1.38 6.47
CA ALA A 119 11.30 -1.80 5.11
C ALA A 119 11.35 -0.65 4.09
N GLY A 120 11.22 0.60 4.53
CA GLY A 120 11.23 1.78 3.65
C GLY A 120 9.86 2.12 3.06
N GLY A 121 8.78 1.57 3.59
CA GLY A 121 7.42 1.97 3.23
C GLY A 121 7.13 3.42 3.59
N GLY A 122 6.34 4.10 2.75
CA GLY A 122 5.97 5.50 2.93
C GLY A 122 4.73 5.72 3.81
N GLY A 123 4.09 4.64 4.27
CA GLY A 123 2.89 4.72 5.09
C GLY A 123 1.85 3.65 4.78
N VAL A 124 0.61 3.95 5.10
CA VAL A 124 -0.50 3.01 4.96
C VAL A 124 -1.70 3.63 4.23
N CYS A 125 -2.46 2.80 3.54
CA CYS A 125 -3.75 3.17 2.97
C CYS A 125 -4.77 2.08 3.33
N MET A 126 -5.31 2.18 4.53
CA MET A 126 -6.20 1.21 5.16
C MET A 126 -7.60 1.79 5.34
N GLY A 127 -8.61 0.97 5.21
CA GLY A 127 -10.01 1.35 5.45
C GLY A 127 -10.60 0.53 6.59
N ARG A 128 -10.97 -0.71 6.30
CA ARG A 128 -11.73 -1.57 7.22
C ARG A 128 -11.10 -1.75 8.59
N GLN A 129 -9.78 -1.94 8.69
CA GLN A 129 -9.09 -2.05 9.98
C GLN A 129 -9.18 -0.79 10.85
N VAL A 130 -9.49 0.34 10.23
CA VAL A 130 -9.64 1.62 10.93
C VAL A 130 -11.12 1.87 11.26
N PHE A 131 -11.97 2.00 10.25
CA PHE A 131 -13.35 2.44 10.48
C PHE A 131 -14.26 1.34 11.05
N SER A 132 -13.87 0.06 10.98
CA SER A 132 -14.56 -1.04 11.65
C SER A 132 -13.98 -1.39 13.03
N HIS A 133 -12.97 -0.65 13.48
CA HIS A 133 -12.39 -0.83 14.80
C HIS A 133 -13.33 -0.27 15.87
N GLU A 134 -13.37 -0.88 17.06
CA GLU A 134 -14.20 -0.39 18.21
C GLU A 134 -13.87 1.06 18.58
N ASN A 135 -12.60 1.44 18.48
CA ASN A 135 -12.13 2.80 18.67
C ASN A 135 -11.32 3.29 17.45
N PRO A 136 -11.97 3.82 16.38
CA PRO A 136 -11.29 4.27 15.19
C PRO A 136 -10.29 5.40 15.42
N ASN A 137 -10.59 6.30 16.38
CA ASN A 137 -9.70 7.42 16.73
C ASN A 137 -8.39 6.93 17.34
N ALA A 138 -8.45 5.98 18.28
CA ALA A 138 -7.27 5.36 18.86
C ALA A 138 -6.43 4.66 17.79
N MET A 139 -7.10 3.89 16.91
CA MET A 139 -6.43 3.19 15.81
C MET A 139 -5.69 4.15 14.85
N VAL A 140 -6.34 5.25 14.45
CA VAL A 140 -5.69 6.28 13.60
C VAL A 140 -4.52 6.93 14.34
N SER A 141 -4.66 7.23 15.63
CA SER A 141 -3.60 7.84 16.42
C SER A 141 -2.39 6.93 16.58
N ALA A 142 -2.61 5.63 16.81
CA ALA A 142 -1.55 4.64 16.86
C ALA A 142 -0.84 4.48 15.50
N LEU A 143 -1.59 4.39 14.40
CA LEU A 143 -1.03 4.35 13.06
C LEU A 143 -0.19 5.59 12.75
N LYS A 144 -0.69 6.78 13.12
CA LYS A 144 0.05 8.04 12.97
C LYS A 144 1.36 8.03 13.74
N ALA A 145 1.33 7.61 15.02
CA ALA A 145 2.53 7.54 15.86
C ALA A 145 3.60 6.59 15.25
N ILE A 146 3.18 5.43 14.73
CA ILE A 146 4.09 4.49 14.08
C ILE A 146 4.67 5.07 12.78
N VAL A 147 3.81 5.64 11.93
CA VAL A 147 4.21 6.09 10.58
C VAL A 147 5.03 7.38 10.62
N HIS A 148 4.69 8.34 11.48
CA HIS A 148 5.26 9.68 11.47
C HIS A 148 6.21 9.96 12.64
N ASP A 149 5.95 9.35 13.81
CA ASP A 149 6.71 9.62 15.02
C ASP A 149 7.66 8.47 15.39
N ASN A 150 7.73 7.44 14.54
CA ASN A 150 8.60 6.26 14.70
C ASN A 150 8.39 5.51 16.03
N ALA A 151 7.16 5.54 16.56
CA ALA A 151 6.81 4.81 17.76
C ALA A 151 6.84 3.29 17.52
N ASN A 152 7.26 2.52 18.52
CA ASN A 152 7.10 1.08 18.47
C ASN A 152 5.64 0.68 18.79
N VAL A 153 5.28 -0.56 18.47
CA VAL A 153 3.90 -1.05 18.57
C VAL A 153 3.40 -1.03 20.02
N GLU A 154 4.22 -1.50 20.98
CA GLU A 154 3.84 -1.55 22.39
C GLU A 154 3.63 -0.15 22.98
N GLN A 155 4.42 0.82 22.56
CA GLN A 155 4.24 2.21 22.96
C GLN A 155 2.94 2.77 22.38
N ALA A 156 2.72 2.60 21.07
CA ALA A 156 1.51 3.09 20.41
C ALA A 156 0.23 2.47 21.04
N MET A 157 0.25 1.17 21.34
CA MET A 157 -0.88 0.50 22.01
C MET A 157 -1.13 1.08 23.41
N ARG A 158 -0.10 1.26 24.23
CA ARG A 158 -0.26 1.84 25.58
C ARG A 158 -0.77 3.28 25.54
N ASP A 159 -0.20 4.11 24.67
CA ASP A 159 -0.49 5.55 24.63
C ASP A 159 -1.92 5.84 24.15
N PHE A 160 -2.50 4.95 23.35
CA PHE A 160 -3.85 5.11 22.78
C PHE A 160 -4.89 4.11 23.30
N GLY A 161 -4.52 3.24 24.23
CA GLY A 161 -5.46 2.33 24.88
C GLY A 161 -6.03 1.24 23.98
N LEU A 162 -5.16 0.62 23.16
CA LEU A 162 -5.48 -0.47 22.23
C LEU A 162 -5.06 -1.84 22.76
#